data_08a4aaaeeccc7120e401e74eb942ff72
#
_entry.id   08a4aaaeeccc7120e401e74eb942ff72
#
_cell.length_a   1.000
_cell.length_b   1.000
_cell.length_c   1.000
_cell.angle_alpha   90.00
_cell.angle_beta   90.00
_cell.angle_gamma   90.00
#
_symmetry.space_group_name_H-M   'P 1'
#
loop_
_entity.id
_entity.type
_entity.pdbx_description
1 polymer ?
#
loop_
_entity_poly.entity_id
_entity_poly.type
_entity_poly.pdbx_seq_one_letter_code
_entity_poly.pdbx_strand_id
1 'polypeptide(L)'
;MLPIEVGADLRSRHIEGYIQDNTGDNISAKNKMYCELTAQYWAWKNLDADYYGFFHYRRYLNFSENKYPLDSWQNITEERLNDTCLKKYNLNDDCIRNLVETYDIVLSEEKNVAKMPDRNTSVYEQYKNGRSLNIRDLDLVRDIIAVKYPDYLDTFEDVMKGRKTCLCNMYIMKKELFHEYMSWLFNILFEFEKQTDMSKYTVEGYRTPGHLAERLLTVFCW
;
A
#
# COMPACT_ATOMS: atom_id res chain seq x y z
N MET A 1 -15.58 9.52 3.46
CA MET A 1 -14.90 8.20 3.28
C MET A 1 -15.94 7.13 3.07
N LEU A 2 -15.71 6.20 2.14
CA LEU A 2 -16.59 5.07 1.85
C LEU A 2 -15.95 3.79 2.41
N PRO A 3 -16.58 3.06 3.34
CA PRO A 3 -16.05 1.80 3.83
C PRO A 3 -16.19 0.72 2.75
N ILE A 4 -15.13 -0.06 2.55
CA ILE A 4 -15.12 -1.19 1.63
C ILE A 4 -14.77 -2.49 2.36
N GLU A 5 -15.55 -3.54 2.12
CA GLU A 5 -15.30 -4.90 2.60
C GLU A 5 -14.38 -5.60 1.60
N VAL A 6 -13.14 -5.89 2.02
CA VAL A 6 -12.15 -6.58 1.20
C VAL A 6 -12.27 -8.10 1.34
N GLY A 7 -12.07 -8.83 0.24
CA GLY A 7 -12.22 -10.28 0.22
C GLY A 7 -13.67 -10.72 0.41
N ALA A 8 -14.62 -9.96 -0.10
CA ALA A 8 -16.05 -10.25 0.04
C ALA A 8 -16.42 -11.64 -0.51
N ASP A 9 -15.76 -12.12 -1.58
CA ASP A 9 -15.93 -13.48 -2.11
C ASP A 9 -15.56 -14.60 -1.12
N LEU A 10 -14.78 -14.30 -0.11
CA LEU A 10 -14.34 -15.29 0.88
C LEU A 10 -15.25 -15.33 2.11
N ARG A 11 -16.31 -14.54 2.13
CA ARG A 11 -17.20 -14.36 3.28
C ARG A 11 -18.59 -14.89 2.99
N SER A 12 -19.19 -15.56 3.97
CA SER A 12 -20.59 -16.01 3.92
C SER A 12 -21.59 -14.96 4.42
N ARG A 13 -21.11 -13.91 5.10
CA ARG A 13 -21.91 -12.79 5.59
C ARG A 13 -21.17 -11.50 5.32
N HIS A 14 -21.88 -10.52 4.79
CA HIS A 14 -21.35 -9.21 4.45
C HIS A 14 -21.68 -8.17 5.50
N ILE A 15 -20.86 -7.12 5.58
CA ILE A 15 -21.05 -6.00 6.50
C ILE A 15 -22.08 -5.05 5.87
N GLU A 16 -23.19 -4.83 6.54
CA GLU A 16 -24.24 -3.92 6.06
C GLU A 16 -23.70 -2.49 5.89
N GLY A 17 -24.04 -1.85 4.78
CA GLY A 17 -23.61 -0.49 4.45
C GLY A 17 -22.20 -0.37 3.90
N TYR A 18 -21.44 -1.48 3.76
CA TYR A 18 -20.12 -1.48 3.14
C TYR A 18 -20.23 -1.80 1.64
N ILE A 19 -19.40 -1.10 0.85
CA ILE A 19 -19.13 -1.51 -0.54
C ILE A 19 -18.37 -2.84 -0.50
N GLN A 20 -18.69 -3.76 -1.42
CA GLN A 20 -18.03 -5.05 -1.52
C GLN A 20 -17.07 -5.04 -2.71
N ASP A 21 -15.85 -5.54 -2.52
CA ASP A 21 -14.81 -5.59 -3.55
C ASP A 21 -14.99 -6.74 -4.56
N ASN A 22 -16.12 -7.47 -4.53
CA ASN A 22 -16.42 -8.61 -5.39
C ASN A 22 -17.42 -8.30 -6.53
N THR A 23 -17.71 -7.03 -6.78
CA THR A 23 -18.58 -6.63 -7.89
C THR A 23 -17.76 -6.22 -9.12
N GLY A 24 -18.34 -6.36 -10.32
CA GLY A 24 -17.66 -5.98 -11.56
C GLY A 24 -16.34 -6.72 -11.80
N ASP A 25 -15.36 -6.04 -12.39
CA ASP A 25 -14.00 -6.58 -12.57
C ASP A 25 -13.24 -6.51 -11.23
N ASN A 26 -12.89 -7.67 -10.67
CA ASN A 26 -12.34 -7.77 -9.34
C ASN A 26 -11.39 -8.96 -9.15
N ILE A 27 -10.63 -8.92 -8.05
CA ILE A 27 -9.77 -10.00 -7.56
C ILE A 27 -10.08 -10.36 -6.09
N SER A 28 -11.32 -10.18 -5.65
CA SER A 28 -11.76 -10.36 -4.27
C SER A 28 -11.41 -11.75 -3.72
N ALA A 29 -11.57 -12.81 -4.51
CA ALA A 29 -11.18 -14.17 -4.13
C ALA A 29 -9.68 -14.32 -3.80
N LYS A 30 -8.82 -13.41 -4.27
CA LYS A 30 -7.37 -13.39 -4.00
C LYS A 30 -6.99 -12.57 -2.75
N ASN A 31 -7.94 -12.12 -1.96
CA ASN A 31 -7.67 -11.22 -0.81
C ASN A 31 -6.68 -11.79 0.21
N LYS A 32 -6.65 -13.11 0.43
CA LYS A 32 -5.65 -13.73 1.32
C LYS A 32 -4.20 -13.44 0.89
N MET A 33 -3.98 -13.21 -0.40
CA MET A 33 -2.68 -12.94 -1.01
C MET A 33 -2.44 -11.44 -1.22
N TYR A 34 -3.44 -10.75 -1.78
CA TYR A 34 -3.33 -9.34 -2.16
C TYR A 34 -3.77 -8.36 -1.06
N CYS A 35 -4.38 -8.84 0.02
CA CYS A 35 -4.82 -8.01 1.16
C CYS A 35 -5.68 -6.81 0.72
N GLU A 36 -5.33 -5.60 1.17
CA GLU A 36 -6.00 -4.34 0.83
C GLU A 36 -5.94 -3.98 -0.66
N LEU A 37 -5.02 -4.57 -1.41
CA LEU A 37 -4.90 -4.34 -2.85
C LEU A 37 -6.13 -4.82 -3.63
N THR A 38 -6.94 -5.74 -3.08
CA THR A 38 -8.19 -6.14 -3.72
C THR A 38 -9.19 -4.98 -3.82
N ALA A 39 -9.24 -4.12 -2.79
CA ALA A 39 -10.04 -2.90 -2.84
C ALA A 39 -9.47 -1.87 -3.83
N GLN A 40 -8.14 -1.74 -3.90
CA GLN A 40 -7.48 -0.83 -4.84
C GLN A 40 -7.70 -1.25 -6.29
N TYR A 41 -7.58 -2.57 -6.57
CA TYR A 41 -7.91 -3.15 -7.88
C TYR A 41 -9.38 -2.90 -8.25
N TRP A 42 -10.29 -3.19 -7.32
CA TRP A 42 -11.72 -2.99 -7.54
C TRP A 42 -12.05 -1.52 -7.85
N ALA A 43 -11.48 -0.58 -7.09
CA ALA A 43 -11.66 0.84 -7.32
C ALA A 43 -11.11 1.27 -8.70
N TRP A 44 -9.93 0.77 -9.09
CA TRP A 44 -9.34 1.02 -10.40
C TRP A 44 -10.23 0.58 -11.55
N LYS A 45 -10.90 -0.56 -11.41
CA LYS A 45 -11.70 -1.18 -12.48
C LYS A 45 -13.14 -0.69 -12.54
N ASN A 46 -13.71 -0.25 -11.41
CA ASN A 46 -15.16 -0.06 -11.31
C ASN A 46 -15.56 1.37 -10.89
N LEU A 47 -14.63 2.22 -10.47
CA LEU A 47 -14.95 3.60 -10.10
C LEU A 47 -14.42 4.59 -11.14
N ASP A 48 -15.14 5.69 -11.28
CA ASP A 48 -14.71 6.88 -12.00
C ASP A 48 -14.71 8.07 -11.03
N ALA A 49 -13.52 8.53 -10.64
CA ALA A 49 -13.32 9.62 -9.70
C ALA A 49 -12.11 10.46 -10.11
N ASP A 50 -12.07 11.73 -9.72
CA ASP A 50 -10.94 12.61 -10.00
C ASP A 50 -9.72 12.29 -9.14
N TYR A 51 -9.97 11.75 -7.94
CA TYR A 51 -8.95 11.35 -6.97
C TYR A 51 -9.30 10.00 -6.35
N TYR A 52 -8.27 9.18 -6.13
CA TYR A 52 -8.37 7.89 -5.45
C TYR A 52 -7.51 7.90 -4.20
N GLY A 53 -8.14 7.68 -3.05
CA GLY A 53 -7.45 7.65 -1.76
C GLY A 53 -7.79 6.43 -0.94
N PHE A 54 -6.77 5.82 -0.30
CA PHE A 54 -6.95 4.62 0.48
C PHE A 54 -6.37 4.78 1.88
N PHE A 55 -7.21 4.42 2.87
CA PHE A 55 -6.82 4.25 4.26
C PHE A 55 -6.93 2.79 4.66
N HIS A 56 -6.19 2.42 5.67
CA HIS A 56 -6.33 1.11 6.28
C HIS A 56 -7.37 1.17 7.41
N TYR A 57 -8.00 0.04 7.77
CA TYR A 57 -9.00 0.01 8.86
C TYR A 57 -8.48 0.49 10.23
N ARG A 58 -7.16 0.57 10.42
CA ARG A 58 -6.50 1.04 11.65
C ARG A 58 -5.46 2.12 11.40
N ARG A 59 -5.30 2.60 10.17
CA ARG A 59 -4.25 3.57 9.82
C ARG A 59 -4.82 4.62 8.90
N TYR A 60 -4.47 5.86 9.18
CA TYR A 60 -4.96 7.04 8.48
C TYR A 60 -3.78 7.97 8.19
N LEU A 61 -3.86 8.73 7.12
CA LEU A 61 -2.94 9.83 6.88
C LEU A 61 -3.20 10.96 7.88
N ASN A 62 -2.14 11.65 8.29
CA ASN A 62 -2.22 12.86 9.08
C ASN A 62 -2.14 14.07 8.14
N PHE A 63 -3.16 14.93 8.16
CA PHE A 63 -3.23 16.13 7.34
C PHE A 63 -2.90 17.42 8.12
N SER A 64 -2.49 17.27 9.38
CA SER A 64 -2.03 18.40 10.20
C SER A 64 -0.54 18.69 9.95
N GLU A 65 -0.18 19.96 9.90
CA GLU A 65 1.22 20.40 9.84
C GLU A 65 1.96 20.24 11.19
N ASN A 66 1.22 19.92 12.26
CA ASN A 66 1.81 19.76 13.58
C ASN A 66 2.64 18.47 13.66
N LYS A 67 3.75 18.54 14.39
CA LYS A 67 4.56 17.36 14.72
C LYS A 67 4.04 16.72 16.00
N TYR A 68 3.94 15.40 15.97
CA TYR A 68 3.48 14.60 17.09
C TYR A 68 4.56 13.59 17.50
N PRO A 69 4.56 13.14 18.77
CA PRO A 69 5.43 12.06 19.21
C PRO A 69 5.18 10.78 18.39
N LEU A 70 6.26 10.11 18.05
CA LEU A 70 6.21 8.85 17.32
C LEU A 70 6.55 7.69 18.25
N ASP A 71 5.89 6.55 18.04
CA ASP A 71 6.28 5.28 18.66
C ASP A 71 7.58 4.74 18.05
N SER A 72 8.06 3.59 18.54
CA SER A 72 9.28 2.94 18.03
C SER A 72 9.19 2.49 16.57
N TRP A 73 7.97 2.35 16.04
CA TRP A 73 7.69 2.03 14.63
C TRP A 73 7.44 3.29 13.80
N GLN A 74 7.72 4.46 14.36
CA GLN A 74 7.55 5.76 13.74
C GLN A 74 6.08 6.03 13.34
N ASN A 75 5.12 5.61 14.17
CA ASN A 75 3.71 5.92 14.00
C ASN A 75 3.25 6.89 15.10
N ILE A 76 2.29 7.74 14.76
CA ILE A 76 1.45 8.42 15.72
C ILE A 76 0.39 7.41 16.17
N THR A 77 0.23 7.18 17.46
CA THR A 77 -0.71 6.18 18.00
C THR A 77 -1.79 6.85 18.83
N GLU A 78 -3.04 6.52 18.53
CA GLU A 78 -4.22 6.92 19.28
C GLU A 78 -5.03 5.69 19.69
N GLU A 79 -5.64 5.72 20.87
CA GLU A 79 -6.47 4.60 21.35
C GLU A 79 -7.77 4.43 20.56
N ARG A 80 -8.34 5.53 20.09
CA ARG A 80 -9.63 5.56 19.38
C ARG A 80 -9.66 6.67 18.33
N LEU A 81 -10.25 6.38 17.19
CA LEU A 81 -10.63 7.40 16.21
C LEU A 81 -11.97 8.03 16.67
N ASN A 82 -11.90 9.29 17.09
CA ASN A 82 -13.04 10.08 17.55
C ASN A 82 -12.95 11.52 17.00
N ASP A 83 -13.97 12.35 17.26
CA ASP A 83 -14.02 13.73 16.75
C ASP A 83 -12.80 14.56 17.17
N THR A 84 -12.23 14.28 18.34
CA THR A 84 -11.00 14.96 18.79
C THR A 84 -9.83 14.60 17.90
N CYS A 85 -9.66 13.32 17.54
CA CYS A 85 -8.62 12.88 16.62
C CYS A 85 -8.86 13.44 15.23
N LEU A 86 -10.10 13.43 14.73
CA LEU A 86 -10.42 13.98 13.40
C LEU A 86 -10.01 15.46 13.32
N LYS A 87 -10.33 16.26 14.34
CA LYS A 87 -9.92 17.67 14.44
C LYS A 87 -8.41 17.82 14.59
N LYS A 88 -7.78 17.03 15.49
CA LYS A 88 -6.35 17.09 15.78
C LYS A 88 -5.49 16.86 14.54
N TYR A 89 -5.90 15.92 13.69
CA TYR A 89 -5.14 15.50 12.50
C TYR A 89 -5.68 16.10 11.21
N ASN A 90 -6.57 17.08 11.27
CA ASN A 90 -7.22 17.70 10.10
C ASN A 90 -7.83 16.67 9.14
N LEU A 91 -8.35 15.56 9.69
CA LEU A 91 -8.97 14.50 8.91
C LEU A 91 -10.43 14.88 8.59
N ASN A 92 -10.59 15.83 7.70
CA ASN A 92 -11.87 16.35 7.24
C ASN A 92 -11.82 16.67 5.75
N ASP A 93 -13.00 16.81 5.13
CA ASP A 93 -13.13 16.94 3.70
C ASP A 93 -12.46 18.21 3.14
N ASP A 94 -12.51 19.35 3.84
CA ASP A 94 -11.92 20.60 3.37
C ASP A 94 -10.39 20.52 3.33
N CYS A 95 -9.76 19.99 4.40
CA CYS A 95 -8.30 19.82 4.45
C CYS A 95 -7.82 18.84 3.39
N ILE A 96 -8.53 17.73 3.21
CA ILE A 96 -8.19 16.73 2.18
C ILE A 96 -8.33 17.33 0.79
N ARG A 97 -9.43 18.04 0.51
CA ARG A 97 -9.68 18.71 -0.76
C ARG A 97 -8.57 19.70 -1.10
N ASN A 98 -8.21 20.58 -0.19
CA ASN A 98 -7.15 21.57 -0.41
C ASN A 98 -5.81 20.91 -0.76
N LEU A 99 -5.49 19.78 -0.13
CA LEU A 99 -4.26 19.04 -0.42
C LEU A 99 -4.27 18.39 -1.80
N VAL A 100 -5.35 17.70 -2.16
CA VAL A 100 -5.42 17.02 -3.46
C VAL A 100 -5.52 17.99 -4.64
N GLU A 101 -6.07 19.20 -4.42
CA GLU A 101 -6.07 20.27 -5.43
C GLU A 101 -4.67 20.89 -5.61
N THR A 102 -3.79 20.77 -4.60
CA THR A 102 -2.42 21.31 -4.62
C THR A 102 -1.40 20.31 -5.13
N TYR A 103 -1.56 19.03 -4.81
CA TYR A 103 -0.57 17.99 -5.07
C TYR A 103 -1.17 16.86 -5.91
N ASP A 104 -0.38 16.30 -6.81
CA ASP A 104 -0.80 15.15 -7.63
C ASP A 104 -0.85 13.85 -6.84
N ILE A 105 -0.05 13.77 -5.77
CA ILE A 105 0.00 12.63 -4.86
C ILE A 105 0.21 13.08 -3.41
N VAL A 106 -0.50 12.42 -2.49
CA VAL A 106 -0.30 12.52 -1.04
C VAL A 106 0.04 11.13 -0.51
N LEU A 107 1.20 11.00 0.12
CA LEU A 107 1.72 9.75 0.67
C LEU A 107 1.74 9.78 2.20
N SER A 108 1.85 8.60 2.81
CA SER A 108 2.28 8.52 4.21
C SER A 108 3.73 9.02 4.36
N GLU A 109 4.07 9.53 5.54
CA GLU A 109 5.45 9.88 5.85
C GLU A 109 6.35 8.65 5.73
N GLU A 110 7.51 8.83 5.07
CA GLU A 110 8.49 7.76 4.91
C GLU A 110 8.99 7.25 6.26
N LYS A 111 9.05 5.94 6.39
CA LYS A 111 9.66 5.25 7.54
C LYS A 111 11.14 5.01 7.30
N ASN A 112 11.96 5.34 8.28
CA ASN A 112 13.40 5.02 8.24
C ASN A 112 13.65 3.66 8.91
N VAL A 113 13.93 2.63 8.13
CA VAL A 113 14.12 1.25 8.61
C VAL A 113 15.28 1.10 9.61
N ALA A 114 16.27 2.00 9.57
CA ALA A 114 17.37 2.00 10.54
C ALA A 114 16.97 2.55 11.93
N LYS A 115 15.83 3.25 12.01
CA LYS A 115 15.27 3.80 13.25
C LYS A 115 14.15 2.95 13.85
N MET A 116 13.75 1.88 13.16
CA MET A 116 12.78 0.90 13.66
C MET A 116 13.45 -0.06 14.66
N PRO A 117 12.68 -0.81 15.47
CA PRO A 117 13.23 -1.76 16.45
C PRO A 117 14.22 -2.76 15.88
N ASP A 118 13.98 -3.23 14.64
CA ASP A 118 14.79 -4.23 13.93
C ASP A 118 16.12 -3.66 13.41
N ARG A 119 16.26 -2.31 13.33
CA ARG A 119 17.49 -1.57 12.96
C ARG A 119 18.15 -2.07 11.67
N ASN A 120 17.36 -2.28 10.62
CA ASN A 120 17.88 -2.73 9.33
C ASN A 120 18.70 -1.64 8.62
N THR A 121 19.74 -2.01 7.92
CA THR A 121 20.66 -1.08 7.25
C THR A 121 20.09 -0.53 5.94
N SER A 122 19.11 -1.23 5.34
CA SER A 122 18.46 -0.85 4.09
C SER A 122 17.02 -1.40 4.01
N VAL A 123 16.25 -0.93 3.04
CA VAL A 123 14.90 -1.45 2.73
C VAL A 123 14.99 -2.91 2.28
N TYR A 124 16.02 -3.28 1.51
CA TYR A 124 16.28 -4.66 1.10
C TYR A 124 16.51 -5.57 2.31
N GLU A 125 17.34 -5.15 3.25
CA GLU A 125 17.60 -5.91 4.46
C GLU A 125 16.35 -6.01 5.35
N GLN A 126 15.57 -4.95 5.45
CA GLN A 126 14.31 -4.94 6.18
C GLN A 126 13.32 -5.97 5.59
N TYR A 127 13.25 -6.09 4.26
CA TYR A 127 12.43 -7.12 3.62
C TYR A 127 12.99 -8.52 3.90
N LYS A 128 14.32 -8.71 3.73
CA LYS A 128 15.02 -9.98 3.97
C LYS A 128 14.82 -10.52 5.40
N ASN A 129 14.82 -9.63 6.39
CA ASN A 129 14.66 -9.96 7.79
C ASN A 129 13.18 -10.01 8.22
N GLY A 130 12.26 -9.67 7.33
CA GLY A 130 10.83 -9.70 7.58
C GLY A 130 10.35 -11.12 7.89
N ARG A 131 9.55 -11.25 8.96
CA ARG A 131 9.00 -12.54 9.35
C ARG A 131 8.15 -13.13 8.22
N SER A 132 8.43 -14.36 7.84
CA SER A 132 7.73 -15.10 6.79
C SER A 132 7.85 -14.49 5.37
N LEU A 133 8.77 -13.56 5.15
CA LEU A 133 9.12 -13.06 3.82
C LEU A 133 10.31 -13.84 3.24
N ASN A 134 10.32 -13.97 1.93
CA ASN A 134 11.40 -14.61 1.20
C ASN A 134 12.10 -13.57 0.32
N ILE A 135 13.38 -13.35 0.53
CA ILE A 135 14.13 -12.34 -0.23
C ILE A 135 14.14 -12.61 -1.75
N ARG A 136 14.04 -13.89 -2.16
CA ARG A 136 13.94 -14.26 -3.58
C ARG A 136 12.72 -13.68 -4.27
N ASP A 137 11.65 -13.36 -3.52
CA ASP A 137 10.46 -12.74 -4.07
C ASP A 137 10.74 -11.28 -4.50
N LEU A 138 11.51 -10.57 -3.68
CA LEU A 138 11.94 -9.22 -4.00
C LEU A 138 12.95 -9.22 -5.16
N ASP A 139 13.87 -10.21 -5.19
CA ASP A 139 14.82 -10.39 -6.30
C ASP A 139 14.08 -10.72 -7.61
N LEU A 140 13.05 -11.56 -7.57
CA LEU A 140 12.20 -11.85 -8.74
C LEU A 140 11.46 -10.61 -9.23
N VAL A 141 10.92 -9.79 -8.34
CA VAL A 141 10.28 -8.51 -8.71
C VAL A 141 11.28 -7.58 -9.38
N ARG A 142 12.52 -7.50 -8.88
CA ARG A 142 13.60 -6.77 -9.53
C ARG A 142 13.82 -7.23 -10.96
N ASP A 143 13.90 -8.54 -11.18
CA ASP A 143 14.12 -9.12 -12.51
C ASP A 143 12.91 -8.87 -13.45
N ILE A 144 11.69 -8.92 -12.93
CA ILE A 144 10.48 -8.54 -13.68
C ILE A 144 10.54 -7.07 -14.10
N ILE A 145 10.95 -6.17 -13.20
CA ILE A 145 11.11 -4.74 -13.50
C ILE A 145 12.18 -4.56 -14.57
N ALA A 146 13.34 -5.21 -14.45
CA ALA A 146 14.42 -5.11 -15.41
C ALA A 146 13.99 -5.48 -16.85
N VAL A 147 13.05 -6.42 -16.99
CA VAL A 147 12.53 -6.88 -18.29
C VAL A 147 11.37 -6.01 -18.78
N LYS A 148 10.40 -5.70 -17.94
CA LYS A 148 9.15 -5.05 -18.35
C LYS A 148 9.18 -3.53 -18.24
N TYR A 149 9.97 -3.00 -17.31
CA TYR A 149 10.01 -1.59 -16.94
C TYR A 149 11.44 -1.14 -16.64
N PRO A 150 12.38 -1.29 -17.60
CA PRO A 150 13.82 -1.05 -17.38
C PRO A 150 14.13 0.36 -16.85
N ASP A 151 13.30 1.35 -17.19
CA ASP A 151 13.45 2.73 -16.72
C ASP A 151 13.25 2.89 -15.21
N TYR A 152 12.58 1.94 -14.57
CA TYR A 152 12.38 1.90 -13.11
C TYR A 152 13.46 1.11 -12.36
N LEU A 153 14.39 0.44 -13.06
CA LEU A 153 15.36 -0.45 -12.42
C LEU A 153 16.32 0.30 -11.49
N ASP A 154 16.89 1.40 -11.96
CA ASP A 154 17.82 2.20 -11.16
C ASP A 154 17.11 2.77 -9.92
N THR A 155 15.88 3.26 -10.06
CA THR A 155 15.07 3.73 -8.93
C THR A 155 14.78 2.58 -7.95
N PHE A 156 14.45 1.39 -8.44
CA PHE A 156 14.25 0.21 -7.58
C PHE A 156 15.52 -0.08 -6.76
N GLU A 157 16.69 -0.15 -7.41
CA GLU A 157 17.97 -0.40 -6.76
C GLU A 157 18.29 0.65 -5.68
N ASP A 158 18.06 1.93 -5.99
CA ASP A 158 18.33 3.03 -5.07
C ASP A 158 17.40 2.99 -3.85
N VAL A 159 16.11 2.75 -4.06
CA VAL A 159 15.14 2.57 -2.96
C VAL A 159 15.52 1.37 -2.09
N MET A 160 15.88 0.23 -2.70
CA MET A 160 16.25 -0.98 -1.95
C MET A 160 17.54 -0.81 -1.15
N LYS A 161 18.54 -0.08 -1.68
CA LYS A 161 19.78 0.29 -0.96
C LYS A 161 19.55 1.38 0.09
N GLY A 162 18.50 2.17 -0.10
CA GLY A 162 18.10 3.27 0.80
C GLY A 162 17.61 2.78 2.15
N ARG A 163 17.28 3.75 3.01
CA ARG A 163 16.77 3.49 4.37
C ARG A 163 15.33 3.96 4.59
N LYS A 164 14.72 4.54 3.57
CA LYS A 164 13.39 5.14 3.67
C LYS A 164 12.42 4.47 2.70
N THR A 165 11.20 4.26 3.16
CA THR A 165 10.13 3.68 2.34
C THR A 165 8.76 4.08 2.91
N CYS A 166 7.77 4.24 2.05
CA CYS A 166 6.37 4.33 2.43
C CYS A 166 5.82 2.93 2.70
N LEU A 167 5.13 2.74 3.82
CA LEU A 167 4.53 1.46 4.18
C LEU A 167 3.00 1.58 4.23
N CYS A 168 2.33 0.44 4.25
CA CYS A 168 0.87 0.30 4.42
C CYS A 168 0.01 0.59 3.19
N ASN A 169 0.56 0.77 1.99
CA ASN A 169 -0.19 0.98 0.75
C ASN A 169 -1.27 2.09 0.88
N MET A 170 -0.94 3.18 1.59
CA MET A 170 -1.84 4.32 1.84
C MET A 170 -1.36 5.54 1.06
N TYR A 171 -2.24 6.11 0.28
CA TYR A 171 -1.99 7.28 -0.56
C TYR A 171 -3.30 7.93 -1.00
N ILE A 172 -3.19 9.14 -1.55
CA ILE A 172 -4.23 9.75 -2.40
C ILE A 172 -3.54 10.20 -3.68
N MET A 173 -4.08 9.82 -4.83
CA MET A 173 -3.53 10.15 -6.16
C MET A 173 -4.61 10.74 -7.06
N LYS A 174 -4.22 11.64 -7.96
CA LYS A 174 -5.04 12.02 -9.11
C LYS A 174 -5.35 10.82 -9.98
N LYS A 175 -6.48 10.86 -10.69
CA LYS A 175 -7.00 9.79 -11.53
C LYS A 175 -5.93 9.20 -12.47
N GLU A 176 -5.27 10.04 -13.24
CA GLU A 176 -4.31 9.63 -14.25
C GLU A 176 -3.14 8.88 -13.60
N LEU A 177 -2.58 9.45 -12.54
CA LEU A 177 -1.47 8.86 -11.78
C LEU A 177 -1.87 7.55 -11.11
N PHE A 178 -3.08 7.49 -10.55
CA PHE A 178 -3.61 6.25 -9.96
C PHE A 178 -3.76 5.14 -10.99
N HIS A 179 -4.31 5.44 -12.16
CA HIS A 179 -4.46 4.45 -13.23
C HIS A 179 -3.12 3.96 -13.77
N GLU A 180 -2.14 4.84 -13.90
CA GLU A 180 -0.77 4.49 -14.28
C GLU A 180 -0.14 3.58 -13.22
N TYR A 181 -0.18 3.98 -11.94
CA TYR A 181 0.33 3.19 -10.83
C TYR A 181 -0.32 1.80 -10.76
N MET A 182 -1.64 1.71 -10.82
CA MET A 182 -2.35 0.43 -10.77
C MET A 182 -1.98 -0.48 -11.95
N SER A 183 -1.91 0.07 -13.16
CA SER A 183 -1.48 -0.69 -14.34
C SER A 183 -0.06 -1.23 -14.17
N TRP A 184 0.87 -0.39 -13.76
CA TRP A 184 2.25 -0.76 -13.50
C TRP A 184 2.37 -1.80 -12.39
N LEU A 185 1.77 -1.54 -11.23
CA LEU A 185 1.81 -2.41 -10.05
C LEU A 185 1.25 -3.81 -10.34
N PHE A 186 0.04 -3.89 -10.89
CA PHE A 186 -0.61 -5.18 -11.12
C PHE A 186 0.03 -5.96 -12.27
N ASN A 187 0.63 -5.31 -13.27
CA ASN A 187 1.43 -5.99 -14.27
C ASN A 187 2.67 -6.67 -13.67
N ILE A 188 3.29 -6.06 -12.66
CA ILE A 188 4.42 -6.66 -11.94
C ILE A 188 3.92 -7.80 -11.03
N LEU A 189 2.90 -7.55 -10.21
CA LEU A 189 2.41 -8.52 -9.23
C LEU A 189 1.78 -9.75 -9.88
N PHE A 190 1.06 -9.60 -10.99
CA PHE A 190 0.51 -10.75 -11.72
C PHE A 190 1.61 -11.56 -12.43
N GLU A 191 2.69 -10.90 -12.89
CA GLU A 191 3.83 -11.63 -13.43
C GLU A 191 4.58 -12.38 -12.33
N PHE A 192 4.77 -11.77 -11.16
CA PHE A 192 5.31 -12.42 -9.97
C PHE A 192 4.47 -13.65 -9.59
N GLU A 193 3.14 -13.53 -9.53
CA GLU A 193 2.24 -14.64 -9.22
C GLU A 193 2.37 -15.81 -10.19
N LYS A 194 2.55 -15.54 -11.49
CA LYS A 194 2.74 -16.58 -12.51
C LYS A 194 4.05 -17.34 -12.35
N GLN A 195 5.11 -16.67 -11.89
CA GLN A 195 6.45 -17.24 -11.76
C GLN A 195 6.70 -17.86 -10.38
N THR A 196 5.74 -17.73 -9.44
CA THR A 196 5.91 -18.16 -8.05
C THR A 196 4.88 -19.20 -7.65
N ASP A 197 5.35 -20.33 -7.09
CA ASP A 197 4.45 -21.33 -6.52
C ASP A 197 4.04 -20.95 -5.08
N MET A 198 2.98 -20.13 -4.99
CA MET A 198 2.46 -19.62 -3.71
C MET A 198 1.90 -20.73 -2.79
N SER A 199 1.65 -21.94 -3.29
CA SER A 199 1.15 -23.06 -2.47
C SER A 199 2.11 -23.50 -1.38
N LYS A 200 3.40 -23.17 -1.51
CA LYS A 200 4.48 -23.51 -0.56
C LYS A 200 4.70 -22.47 0.53
N TYR A 201 3.94 -21.37 0.50
CA TYR A 201 4.11 -20.28 1.47
C TYR A 201 3.35 -20.57 2.77
N THR A 202 3.87 -20.07 3.90
CA THR A 202 3.12 -20.03 5.15
C THR A 202 1.90 -19.12 5.02
N VAL A 203 0.97 -19.18 5.97
CA VAL A 203 -0.21 -18.30 5.98
C VAL A 203 0.18 -16.83 5.97
N GLU A 204 1.21 -16.46 6.75
CA GLU A 204 1.73 -15.09 6.77
C GLU A 204 2.48 -14.75 5.48
N GLY A 205 3.31 -15.67 4.98
CA GLY A 205 4.08 -15.49 3.74
C GLY A 205 3.19 -15.43 2.49
N TYR A 206 1.98 -16.00 2.54
CA TYR A 206 1.04 -15.92 1.43
C TYR A 206 0.63 -14.47 1.08
N ARG A 207 0.85 -13.52 2.01
CA ARG A 207 0.60 -12.08 1.84
C ARG A 207 1.73 -11.33 1.12
N THR A 208 2.71 -12.04 0.58
CA THR A 208 3.88 -11.45 -0.12
C THR A 208 3.52 -10.37 -1.15
N PRO A 209 2.51 -10.51 -2.04
CA PRO A 209 2.14 -9.43 -2.96
C PRO A 209 1.77 -8.11 -2.27
N GLY A 210 1.07 -8.16 -1.14
CA GLY A 210 0.79 -6.96 -0.34
C GLY A 210 2.06 -6.29 0.19
N HIS A 211 3.03 -7.08 0.67
CA HIS A 211 4.32 -6.58 1.16
C HIS A 211 5.22 -6.06 0.04
N LEU A 212 5.20 -6.67 -1.14
CA LEU A 212 5.92 -6.17 -2.32
C LEU A 212 5.36 -4.81 -2.76
N ALA A 213 4.03 -4.68 -2.79
CA ALA A 213 3.35 -3.43 -3.18
C ALA A 213 3.75 -2.23 -2.32
N GLU A 214 3.96 -2.42 -1.00
CA GLU A 214 4.44 -1.35 -0.12
C GLU A 214 5.78 -0.76 -0.57
N ARG A 215 6.72 -1.59 -1.05
CA ARG A 215 8.02 -1.15 -1.55
C ARG A 215 7.89 -0.56 -2.94
N LEU A 216 7.06 -1.18 -3.77
CA LEU A 216 6.80 -0.72 -5.13
C LEU A 216 6.11 0.65 -5.19
N LEU A 217 5.29 1.00 -4.20
CA LEU A 217 4.74 2.35 -4.06
C LEU A 217 5.86 3.40 -3.98
N THR A 218 6.89 3.13 -3.17
CA THR A 218 8.04 4.03 -3.08
C THR A 218 8.81 4.10 -4.39
N VAL A 219 9.04 2.97 -5.05
CA VAL A 219 9.74 2.92 -6.36
C VAL A 219 8.99 3.70 -7.43
N PHE A 220 7.67 3.59 -7.47
CA PHE A 220 6.85 4.31 -8.47
C PHE A 220 6.87 5.83 -8.27
N CYS A 221 6.99 6.29 -7.02
CA CYS A 221 6.90 7.72 -6.68
C CYS A 221 8.25 8.45 -6.71
N TRP A 222 9.38 7.78 -6.86
CA TRP A 222 10.75 8.33 -6.91
C TRP A 222 11.38 8.21 -8.28
#